data_f67ad7ba4d19d316bbdd0e56b23f6ad6
#
_entry.id   f67ad7ba4d19d316bbdd0e56b23f6ad6
#
_cell.length_a   1.000
_cell.length_b   1.000
_cell.length_c   1.000
_cell.angle_alpha   90.00
_cell.angle_beta   90.00
_cell.angle_gamma   90.00
#
_symmetry.space_group_name_H-M   'P 1'
#
loop_
_entity.id
_entity.type
_entity.pdbx_description
1 polymer ?
#
loop_
_entity_poly.entity_id
_entity_poly.type
_entity_poly.pdbx_seq_one_letter_code
_entity_poly.pdbx_strand_id
1 'polypeptide(L)'
;VFVGVDENGVPRQAHKRSTNFFGNAFRITCEGSDTRYSFSHFGKSEKLFVFEAPIDMMSFLTLYPQEWQKHSCIAMNGVYENAVLTALKNHSNLSEIVLCVDNDEGGIEAVDRLKDILNENGYSNVKRLAPPYKDWNEVLKAKNGVYALPAVPNKHKEEYHCQAENLQYLKCRPDKLTSQIYAAFKNEQYKYLAEYALALYH
;
A
#
# COMPACT_ATOMS: atom_id res chain seq x y z
N VAL A 1 -4.24 11.69 9.39
CA VAL A 1 -5.36 11.97 8.48
C VAL A 1 -4.79 12.34 7.12
N PHE A 2 -5.32 11.74 6.08
CA PHE A 2 -5.01 12.04 4.68
C PHE A 2 -6.20 12.79 4.07
N VAL A 3 -5.94 13.89 3.36
CA VAL A 3 -6.98 14.77 2.85
C VAL A 3 -6.90 14.83 1.33
N GLY A 4 -8.03 14.60 0.67
CA GLY A 4 -8.22 14.86 -0.75
C GLY A 4 -8.84 16.23 -0.95
N VAL A 5 -8.29 17.01 -1.87
CA VAL A 5 -8.74 18.36 -2.20
C VAL A 5 -9.24 18.44 -3.65
N ASP A 6 -10.15 19.37 -3.92
CA ASP A 6 -10.56 19.69 -5.28
C ASP A 6 -9.55 20.64 -5.98
N GLU A 7 -9.85 21.05 -7.21
CA GLU A 7 -9.03 21.91 -8.05
C GLU A 7 -8.84 23.34 -7.48
N ASN A 8 -9.68 23.70 -6.52
CA ASN A 8 -9.59 24.98 -5.80
C ASN A 8 -8.86 24.85 -4.45
N GLY A 9 -8.34 23.65 -4.14
CA GLY A 9 -7.69 23.36 -2.87
C GLY A 9 -8.66 23.16 -1.70
N VAL A 10 -9.97 23.03 -1.96
CA VAL A 10 -10.96 22.81 -0.91
C VAL A 10 -10.96 21.34 -0.50
N PRO A 11 -10.85 21.02 0.81
CA PRO A 11 -10.96 19.65 1.31
C PRO A 11 -12.32 19.03 0.98
N ARG A 12 -12.30 17.88 0.29
CA ARG A 12 -13.50 17.14 -0.13
C ARG A 12 -13.57 15.75 0.47
N GLN A 13 -12.43 15.19 0.83
CA GLN A 13 -12.36 13.85 1.39
C GLN A 13 -11.34 13.82 2.52
N ALA A 14 -11.62 13.06 3.58
CA ALA A 14 -10.67 12.78 4.63
C ALA A 14 -10.66 11.30 4.98
N HIS A 15 -9.47 10.69 4.93
CA HIS A 15 -9.24 9.32 5.33
C HIS A 15 -8.39 9.27 6.59
N LYS A 16 -8.88 8.58 7.63
CA LYS A 16 -8.22 8.41 8.91
C LYS A 16 -7.65 7.01 9.04
N ARG A 17 -6.44 6.91 9.53
CA ARG A 17 -5.80 5.64 9.90
C ARG A 17 -5.17 5.79 11.28
N SER A 18 -5.34 4.79 12.13
CA SER A 18 -4.67 4.74 13.42
C SER A 18 -3.16 4.57 13.24
N THR A 19 -2.41 5.13 14.17
CA THR A 19 -0.94 4.98 14.26
C THR A 19 -0.52 4.06 15.39
N ASN A 20 -1.48 3.54 16.16
CA ASN A 20 -1.22 2.63 17.26
C ASN A 20 -0.86 1.23 16.74
N PHE A 21 0.10 0.60 17.41
CA PHE A 21 0.51 -0.78 17.16
C PHE A 21 -0.29 -1.79 18.01
N PHE A 22 -1.01 -1.30 19.01
CA PHE A 22 -1.78 -2.10 19.97
C PHE A 22 -3.26 -1.75 19.91
N GLY A 23 -4.11 -2.75 20.18
CA GLY A 23 -5.54 -2.60 20.18
C GLY A 23 -6.15 -2.56 18.79
N ASN A 24 -7.35 -2.03 18.69
CA ASN A 24 -8.09 -2.00 17.42
C ASN A 24 -7.54 -0.91 16.50
N ALA A 25 -6.76 -1.32 15.50
CA ALA A 25 -6.38 -0.45 14.40
C ALA A 25 -7.62 -0.15 13.54
N PHE A 26 -7.77 1.10 13.11
CA PHE A 26 -8.86 1.50 12.23
C PHE A 26 -8.37 2.19 10.97
N ARG A 27 -9.14 2.01 9.90
CA ARG A 27 -9.07 2.74 8.64
C ARG A 27 -10.49 3.17 8.32
N ILE A 28 -10.74 4.46 8.20
CA ILE A 28 -12.08 4.96 7.98
C ILE A 28 -12.05 6.23 7.14
N THR A 29 -12.92 6.30 6.15
CA THR A 29 -13.23 7.55 5.45
C THR A 29 -14.26 8.31 6.27
N CYS A 30 -14.03 9.61 6.48
CA CYS A 30 -14.94 10.45 7.24
C CYS A 30 -16.29 10.54 6.52
N GLU A 31 -17.35 10.60 7.30
CA GLU A 31 -18.69 10.86 6.79
C GLU A 31 -18.74 12.21 6.03
N GLY A 32 -19.52 12.27 4.96
CA GLY A 32 -19.59 13.43 4.06
C GLY A 32 -18.42 13.58 3.10
N SER A 33 -17.47 12.64 3.07
CA SER A 33 -16.39 12.63 2.10
C SER A 33 -16.90 12.36 0.69
N ASP A 34 -16.37 13.11 -0.28
CA ASP A 34 -16.61 12.89 -1.70
C ASP A 34 -15.55 11.95 -2.28
N THR A 35 -15.95 10.77 -2.71
CA THR A 35 -15.07 9.72 -3.24
C THR A 35 -14.41 10.07 -4.58
N ARG A 36 -14.83 11.15 -5.23
CA ARG A 36 -14.20 11.69 -6.45
C ARG A 36 -12.82 12.31 -6.17
N TYR A 37 -12.53 12.63 -4.91
CA TYR A 37 -11.28 13.24 -4.49
C TYR A 37 -10.56 12.31 -3.52
N SER A 38 -9.24 12.35 -3.52
CA SER A 38 -8.43 11.54 -2.64
C SER A 38 -7.09 12.19 -2.38
N PHE A 39 -6.34 11.64 -1.42
CA PHE A 39 -4.98 12.07 -1.14
C PHE A 39 -4.12 11.89 -2.38
N SER A 40 -3.58 12.99 -2.91
CA SER A 40 -2.90 13.02 -4.21
C SER A 40 -1.84 14.12 -4.28
N HIS A 41 -0.97 13.98 -5.24
CA HIS A 41 -0.02 14.98 -5.73
C HIS A 41 -0.08 15.02 -7.24
N PHE A 42 -0.12 16.18 -7.85
CA PHE A 42 -0.12 16.34 -9.29
C PHE A 42 1.13 17.09 -9.77
N GLY A 43 1.98 16.37 -10.53
CA GLY A 43 3.17 16.89 -11.17
C GLY A 43 2.91 17.29 -12.63
N LYS A 44 4.00 17.64 -13.33
CA LYS A 44 3.92 18.12 -14.72
C LYS A 44 4.07 17.02 -15.76
N SER A 45 4.50 15.81 -15.40
CA SER A 45 4.66 14.71 -16.36
C SER A 45 3.31 14.11 -16.76
N GLU A 46 3.31 13.31 -17.80
CA GLU A 46 2.15 12.56 -18.28
C GLU A 46 1.81 11.30 -17.45
N LYS A 47 2.62 11.00 -16.43
CA LYS A 47 2.53 9.76 -15.67
C LYS A 47 1.75 9.94 -14.38
N LEU A 48 0.77 9.05 -14.16
CA LEU A 48 -0.01 8.92 -12.93
C LEU A 48 0.27 7.57 -12.26
N PHE A 49 0.82 7.59 -11.06
CA PHE A 49 0.94 6.42 -10.19
C PHE A 49 -0.30 6.30 -9.29
N VAL A 50 -0.94 5.13 -9.31
CA VAL A 50 -2.19 4.86 -8.58
C VAL A 50 -1.93 3.83 -7.51
N PHE A 51 -2.22 4.16 -6.26
CA PHE A 51 -2.01 3.32 -5.08
C PHE A 51 -3.33 2.94 -4.42
N GLU A 52 -3.37 1.81 -3.72
CA GLU A 52 -4.55 1.40 -2.97
C GLU A 52 -4.77 2.29 -1.74
N ALA A 53 -3.70 2.59 -0.99
CA ALA A 53 -3.78 3.40 0.21
C ALA A 53 -2.73 4.53 0.25
N PRO A 54 -3.02 5.63 1.00
CA PRO A 54 -2.07 6.74 1.16
C PRO A 54 -0.71 6.32 1.76
N ILE A 55 -0.72 5.31 2.63
CA ILE A 55 0.51 4.79 3.23
C ILE A 55 1.42 4.17 2.18
N ASP A 56 0.86 3.44 1.22
CA ASP A 56 1.63 2.81 0.13
C ASP A 56 2.21 3.86 -0.81
N MET A 57 1.41 4.89 -1.13
CA MET A 57 1.90 6.06 -1.85
C MET A 57 3.08 6.72 -1.14
N MET A 58 2.97 7.02 0.16
CA MET A 58 4.05 7.65 0.94
C MET A 58 5.28 6.75 1.04
N SER A 59 5.08 5.43 1.20
CA SER A 59 6.17 4.45 1.23
C SER A 59 6.90 4.38 -0.11
N PHE A 60 6.16 4.37 -1.21
CA PHE A 60 6.74 4.40 -2.55
C PHE A 60 7.58 5.67 -2.79
N LEU A 61 7.06 6.85 -2.43
CA LEU A 61 7.78 8.12 -2.56
C LEU A 61 9.04 8.16 -1.67
N THR A 62 9.00 7.51 -0.51
CA THR A 62 10.17 7.37 0.38
C THR A 62 11.22 6.42 -0.22
N LEU A 63 10.80 5.35 -0.88
CA LEU A 63 11.68 4.40 -1.55
C LEU A 63 12.35 4.99 -2.79
N TYR A 64 11.64 5.86 -3.52
CA TYR A 64 12.05 6.46 -4.79
C TYR A 64 11.96 7.99 -4.72
N PRO A 65 12.84 8.66 -3.94
CA PRO A 65 12.75 10.09 -3.69
C PRO A 65 13.18 10.97 -4.88
N GLN A 66 13.82 10.38 -5.90
CA GLN A 66 14.33 11.13 -7.04
C GLN A 66 13.19 11.59 -7.94
N GLU A 67 13.08 12.91 -8.10
CA GLU A 67 12.19 13.57 -9.06
C GLU A 67 10.69 13.22 -8.94
N TRP A 68 10.24 12.64 -7.79
CA TRP A 68 8.85 12.24 -7.60
C TRP A 68 7.86 13.39 -7.82
N GLN A 69 8.28 14.63 -7.50
CA GLN A 69 7.45 15.83 -7.68
C GLN A 69 7.08 16.09 -9.15
N LYS A 70 7.82 15.53 -10.11
CA LYS A 70 7.50 15.64 -11.54
C LYS A 70 6.30 14.78 -11.92
N HIS A 71 6.06 13.68 -11.22
CA HIS A 71 5.01 12.72 -11.51
C HIS A 71 3.76 12.99 -10.68
N SER A 72 2.63 12.52 -11.17
CA SER A 72 1.38 12.55 -10.41
C SER A 72 1.17 11.24 -9.66
N CYS A 73 0.65 11.33 -8.45
CA CYS A 73 0.38 10.20 -7.57
C CYS A 73 -0.98 10.37 -6.91
N ILE A 74 -1.77 9.29 -6.82
CA ILE A 74 -3.08 9.28 -6.17
C ILE A 74 -3.30 7.98 -5.40
N ALA A 75 -3.91 8.06 -4.23
CA ALA A 75 -4.32 6.91 -3.43
C ALA A 75 -5.84 6.77 -3.49
N MET A 76 -6.35 5.59 -3.88
CA MET A 76 -7.79 5.34 -4.04
C MET A 76 -8.56 5.23 -2.72
N ASN A 77 -7.88 4.93 -1.60
CA ASN A 77 -8.48 4.57 -0.30
C ASN A 77 -9.34 3.30 -0.37
N GLY A 78 -8.84 2.29 -1.04
CA GLY A 78 -9.46 1.04 -1.44
C GLY A 78 -9.17 0.78 -2.91
N VAL A 79 -10.09 0.14 -3.59
CA VAL A 79 -9.92 -0.25 -5.01
C VAL A 79 -10.96 0.39 -5.93
N TYR A 80 -11.47 1.58 -5.58
CA TYR A 80 -12.50 2.27 -6.36
C TYR A 80 -11.89 3.31 -7.31
N GLU A 81 -12.38 3.35 -8.54
CA GLU A 81 -11.87 4.14 -9.65
C GLU A 81 -12.23 5.64 -9.63
N ASN A 82 -13.24 6.06 -8.85
CA ASN A 82 -13.82 7.41 -8.92
C ASN A 82 -12.78 8.55 -8.84
N ALA A 83 -11.83 8.46 -7.90
CA ALA A 83 -10.80 9.46 -7.73
C ALA A 83 -9.81 9.48 -8.91
N VAL A 84 -9.49 8.31 -9.46
CA VAL A 84 -8.60 8.17 -10.62
C VAL A 84 -9.24 8.79 -11.86
N LEU A 85 -10.50 8.45 -12.16
CA LEU A 85 -11.24 8.99 -13.29
C LEU A 85 -11.42 10.51 -13.19
N THR A 86 -11.68 11.03 -11.99
CA THR A 86 -11.78 12.48 -11.74
C THR A 86 -10.42 13.15 -11.98
N ALA A 87 -9.34 12.59 -11.48
CA ALA A 87 -7.99 13.11 -11.70
C ALA A 87 -7.64 13.17 -13.20
N LEU A 88 -7.93 12.09 -13.95
CA LEU A 88 -7.66 12.02 -15.38
C LEU A 88 -8.49 13.03 -16.20
N LYS A 89 -9.74 13.29 -15.78
CA LYS A 89 -10.57 14.33 -16.42
C LYS A 89 -10.05 15.74 -16.15
N ASN A 90 -9.57 16.01 -14.94
CA ASN A 90 -9.12 17.34 -14.53
C ASN A 90 -7.68 17.66 -14.99
N HIS A 91 -6.89 16.63 -15.32
CA HIS A 91 -5.49 16.76 -15.74
C HIS A 91 -5.27 16.11 -17.11
N SER A 92 -5.57 16.83 -18.17
CA SER A 92 -5.52 16.34 -19.57
C SER A 92 -4.11 15.94 -20.06
N ASN A 93 -3.07 16.33 -19.35
CA ASN A 93 -1.70 15.89 -19.63
C ASN A 93 -1.41 14.44 -19.19
N LEU A 94 -2.25 13.84 -18.36
CA LEU A 94 -2.05 12.47 -17.88
C LEU A 94 -2.45 11.46 -18.95
N SER A 95 -1.51 10.67 -19.42
CA SER A 95 -1.69 9.70 -20.50
C SER A 95 -1.08 8.32 -20.21
N GLU A 96 -0.15 8.21 -19.26
CA GLU A 96 0.41 6.94 -18.80
C GLU A 96 -0.04 6.65 -17.37
N ILE A 97 -0.79 5.57 -17.16
CA ILE A 97 -1.32 5.18 -15.84
C ILE A 97 -0.56 3.96 -15.34
N VAL A 98 0.00 4.05 -14.14
CA VAL A 98 0.77 2.97 -13.52
C VAL A 98 0.05 2.53 -12.25
N LEU A 99 -0.56 1.35 -12.29
CA LEU A 99 -1.26 0.75 -11.15
C LEU A 99 -0.24 0.13 -10.19
N CYS A 100 -0.08 0.74 -9.01
CA CYS A 100 0.84 0.37 -7.93
C CYS A 100 0.07 -0.23 -6.74
N VAL A 101 -1.00 -0.97 -7.02
CA VAL A 101 -1.87 -1.59 -6.02
C VAL A 101 -1.21 -2.82 -5.39
N ASP A 102 -1.77 -3.29 -4.28
CA ASP A 102 -1.27 -4.40 -3.49
C ASP A 102 -1.00 -5.66 -4.34
N ASN A 103 -0.05 -6.47 -3.92
CA ASN A 103 0.32 -7.72 -4.59
C ASN A 103 -0.22 -8.92 -3.79
N ASP A 104 -1.51 -8.89 -3.53
CA ASP A 104 -2.32 -9.98 -3.01
C ASP A 104 -3.48 -10.29 -3.98
N GLU A 105 -4.30 -11.27 -3.65
CA GLU A 105 -5.39 -11.71 -4.54
C GLU A 105 -6.37 -10.57 -4.86
N GLY A 106 -6.76 -9.77 -3.84
CA GLY A 106 -7.65 -8.63 -4.04
C GLY A 106 -7.06 -7.54 -4.92
N GLY A 107 -5.77 -7.23 -4.74
CA GLY A 107 -5.05 -6.26 -5.58
C GLY A 107 -4.89 -6.74 -7.02
N ILE A 108 -4.66 -8.05 -7.24
CA ILE A 108 -4.56 -8.63 -8.58
C ILE A 108 -5.90 -8.53 -9.32
N GLU A 109 -7.00 -8.92 -8.68
CA GLU A 109 -8.35 -8.77 -9.24
C GLU A 109 -8.70 -7.30 -9.52
N ALA A 110 -8.30 -6.40 -8.62
CA ALA A 110 -8.51 -4.97 -8.81
C ALA A 110 -7.77 -4.40 -10.03
N VAL A 111 -6.56 -4.91 -10.34
CA VAL A 111 -5.80 -4.49 -11.54
C VAL A 111 -6.59 -4.74 -12.82
N ASP A 112 -7.13 -5.95 -12.99
CA ASP A 112 -7.83 -6.32 -14.22
C ASP A 112 -9.12 -5.49 -14.36
N ARG A 113 -9.90 -5.38 -13.29
CA ARG A 113 -11.10 -4.54 -13.25
C ARG A 113 -10.79 -3.06 -13.53
N LEU A 114 -9.74 -2.50 -12.93
CA LEU A 114 -9.35 -1.10 -13.16
C LEU A 114 -8.87 -0.87 -14.59
N LYS A 115 -8.14 -1.82 -15.19
CA LYS A 115 -7.73 -1.73 -16.59
C LYS A 115 -8.94 -1.68 -17.53
N ASP A 116 -9.93 -2.54 -17.29
CA ASP A 116 -11.15 -2.57 -18.10
C ASP A 116 -11.91 -1.25 -18.01
N ILE A 117 -12.14 -0.74 -16.79
CA ILE A 117 -12.81 0.54 -16.57
C ILE A 117 -12.04 1.71 -17.21
N LEU A 118 -10.72 1.74 -17.08
CA LEU A 118 -9.89 2.79 -17.69
C LEU A 118 -9.93 2.73 -19.21
N ASN A 119 -9.85 1.54 -19.80
CA ASN A 119 -9.98 1.34 -21.25
C ASN A 119 -11.36 1.79 -21.79
N GLU A 120 -12.43 1.44 -21.10
CA GLU A 120 -13.80 1.88 -21.44
C GLU A 120 -13.94 3.41 -21.39
N ASN A 121 -13.16 4.08 -20.55
CA ASN A 121 -13.10 5.54 -20.48
C ASN A 121 -12.07 6.18 -21.38
N GLY A 122 -11.43 5.42 -22.31
CA GLY A 122 -10.50 5.92 -23.32
C GLY A 122 -9.03 5.96 -22.90
N TYR A 123 -8.67 5.42 -21.74
CA TYR A 123 -7.31 5.36 -21.23
C TYR A 123 -6.69 3.97 -21.43
N SER A 124 -6.00 3.76 -22.54
CA SER A 124 -5.44 2.45 -22.93
C SER A 124 -3.99 2.21 -22.49
N ASN A 125 -3.22 3.27 -22.15
CA ASN A 125 -1.84 3.12 -21.71
C ASN A 125 -1.77 2.86 -20.18
N VAL A 126 -2.23 1.68 -19.78
CA VAL A 126 -2.30 1.26 -18.38
C VAL A 126 -1.32 0.13 -18.14
N LYS A 127 -0.38 0.35 -17.21
CA LYS A 127 0.65 -0.61 -16.79
C LYS A 127 0.45 -1.00 -15.33
N ARG A 128 0.97 -2.15 -14.93
CA ARG A 128 1.08 -2.53 -13.52
C ARG A 128 2.54 -2.45 -13.09
N LEU A 129 2.76 -1.86 -11.92
CA LEU A 129 4.01 -1.94 -11.16
C LEU A 129 3.70 -2.61 -9.82
N ALA A 130 3.88 -3.93 -9.76
CA ALA A 130 3.61 -4.69 -8.54
C ALA A 130 4.73 -4.51 -7.52
N PRO A 131 4.43 -4.29 -6.23
CA PRO A 131 5.43 -4.34 -5.18
C PRO A 131 5.99 -5.77 -5.05
N PRO A 132 7.29 -5.96 -4.73
CA PRO A 132 7.88 -7.28 -4.51
C PRO A 132 7.41 -7.95 -3.20
N TYR A 133 6.77 -7.21 -2.32
CA TYR A 133 6.10 -7.67 -1.10
C TYR A 133 4.59 -7.47 -1.24
N LYS A 134 3.83 -7.71 -0.16
CA LYS A 134 2.38 -7.56 -0.17
C LYS A 134 1.93 -6.17 -0.66
N ASP A 135 2.57 -5.12 -0.18
CA ASP A 135 2.30 -3.73 -0.53
C ASP A 135 3.58 -2.88 -0.45
N TRP A 136 3.53 -1.61 -0.82
CA TRP A 136 4.70 -0.72 -0.82
C TRP A 136 5.19 -0.36 0.58
N ASN A 137 4.32 -0.39 1.59
CA ASN A 137 4.73 -0.21 2.98
C ASN A 137 5.53 -1.42 3.47
N GLU A 138 5.18 -2.62 3.06
CA GLU A 138 5.96 -3.83 3.36
C GLU A 138 7.35 -3.80 2.68
N VAL A 139 7.45 -3.26 1.46
CA VAL A 139 8.75 -3.03 0.80
C VAL A 139 9.62 -2.07 1.62
N LEU A 140 9.05 -0.97 2.11
CA LEU A 140 9.77 0.00 2.93
C LEU A 140 10.21 -0.61 4.26
N LYS A 141 9.37 -1.41 4.91
CA LYS A 141 9.71 -2.16 6.12
C LYS A 141 10.89 -3.10 5.86
N ALA A 142 10.84 -3.91 4.80
CA ALA A 142 11.92 -4.82 4.43
C ALA A 142 13.25 -4.08 4.21
N LYS A 143 13.21 -2.94 3.49
CA LYS A 143 14.40 -2.11 3.26
C LYS A 143 15.02 -1.59 4.57
N ASN A 144 14.21 -1.37 5.59
CA ASN A 144 14.68 -0.92 6.91
C ASN A 144 14.95 -2.08 7.89
N GLY A 145 15.00 -3.33 7.41
CA GLY A 145 15.28 -4.49 8.24
C GLY A 145 14.15 -4.88 9.19
N VAL A 146 12.93 -4.38 8.94
CA VAL A 146 11.73 -4.75 9.69
C VAL A 146 11.04 -5.91 8.97
N TYR A 147 10.44 -6.82 9.74
CA TYR A 147 9.64 -7.90 9.17
C TYR A 147 8.59 -7.38 8.19
N ALA A 148 8.54 -7.99 7.02
CA ALA A 148 7.66 -7.61 5.93
C ALA A 148 6.83 -8.79 5.41
N LEU A 149 5.56 -8.55 5.16
CA LEU A 149 4.66 -9.56 4.60
C LEU A 149 5.00 -9.81 3.12
N PRO A 150 5.19 -11.07 2.72
CA PRO A 150 5.48 -11.41 1.33
C PRO A 150 4.31 -11.12 0.40
N ALA A 151 4.60 -10.98 -0.89
CA ALA A 151 3.62 -10.92 -1.96
C ALA A 151 3.04 -12.31 -2.19
N VAL A 152 1.73 -12.47 -1.93
CA VAL A 152 1.10 -13.79 -1.99
C VAL A 152 -0.37 -13.71 -2.35
N PRO A 153 -0.88 -14.67 -3.17
CA PRO A 153 -2.31 -14.91 -3.27
C PRO A 153 -2.88 -15.33 -1.93
N ASN A 154 -4.03 -14.80 -1.54
CA ASN A 154 -4.68 -15.09 -0.26
C ASN A 154 -4.93 -16.59 -0.02
N LYS A 155 -5.17 -17.35 -1.07
CA LYS A 155 -5.37 -18.80 -1.02
C LYS A 155 -4.15 -19.60 -0.52
N HIS A 156 -2.96 -18.97 -0.52
CA HIS A 156 -1.71 -19.58 -0.09
C HIS A 156 -1.13 -18.92 1.16
N LYS A 157 -1.93 -18.19 1.93
CA LYS A 157 -1.46 -17.50 3.16
C LYS A 157 -0.70 -18.41 4.12
N GLU A 158 -1.15 -19.64 4.27
CA GLU A 158 -0.55 -20.60 5.21
C GLU A 158 0.87 -21.00 4.81
N GLU A 159 1.18 -21.06 3.51
CA GLU A 159 2.51 -21.41 3.00
C GLU A 159 3.57 -20.34 3.28
N TYR A 160 3.16 -19.11 3.54
CA TYR A 160 4.06 -17.96 3.65
C TYR A 160 4.48 -17.61 5.07
N HIS A 161 3.76 -18.10 6.05
CA HIS A 161 4.13 -17.89 7.45
C HIS A 161 5.43 -18.62 7.84
N CYS A 162 5.84 -19.59 7.04
CA CYS A 162 7.03 -20.43 7.25
C CYS A 162 8.12 -20.18 6.22
N GLN A 163 8.08 -19.08 5.46
CA GLN A 163 9.11 -18.83 4.45
C GLN A 163 10.50 -18.67 5.07
N ALA A 164 11.49 -19.24 4.39
CA ALA A 164 12.88 -19.24 4.83
C ALA A 164 13.45 -17.84 5.09
N GLU A 165 12.98 -16.83 4.34
CA GLU A 165 13.39 -15.44 4.49
C GLU A 165 12.99 -14.85 5.83
N ASN A 166 11.74 -15.13 6.27
CA ASN A 166 11.26 -14.69 7.57
C ASN A 166 11.99 -15.39 8.73
N LEU A 167 12.26 -16.66 8.56
CA LEU A 167 13.05 -17.44 9.52
C LEU A 167 14.51 -17.00 9.55
N GLN A 168 15.08 -16.64 8.40
CA GLN A 168 16.44 -16.11 8.30
C GLN A 168 16.57 -14.77 9.03
N TYR A 169 15.60 -13.88 8.89
CA TYR A 169 15.59 -12.60 9.61
C TYR A 169 15.60 -12.80 11.13
N LEU A 170 14.77 -13.72 11.65
CA LEU A 170 14.74 -14.03 13.08
C LEU A 170 16.03 -14.68 13.57
N LYS A 171 16.66 -15.52 12.75
CA LYS A 171 17.95 -16.17 13.11
C LYS A 171 19.11 -15.18 13.23
N CYS A 172 19.03 -14.02 12.59
CA CYS A 172 20.10 -13.01 12.68
C CYS A 172 20.16 -12.30 14.04
N ARG A 173 19.20 -12.52 14.94
CA ARG A 173 19.16 -11.96 16.30
C ARG A 173 19.28 -13.07 17.34
N PRO A 174 20.47 -13.31 17.89
CA PRO A 174 20.74 -14.46 18.76
C PRO A 174 20.40 -14.21 20.25
N ASP A 175 19.32 -13.51 20.55
CA ASP A 175 18.83 -13.32 21.91
C ASP A 175 17.68 -14.27 22.26
N LYS A 176 17.34 -14.36 23.55
CA LYS A 176 16.29 -15.25 24.07
C LYS A 176 14.92 -14.94 23.44
N LEU A 177 14.65 -13.68 23.22
CA LEU A 177 13.35 -13.22 22.70
C LEU A 177 13.19 -13.58 21.23
N THR A 178 14.26 -13.42 20.45
CA THR A 178 14.30 -13.87 19.05
C THR A 178 14.09 -15.38 18.95
N SER A 179 14.66 -16.15 19.87
CA SER A 179 14.46 -17.60 19.92
C SER A 179 13.00 -17.96 20.23
N GLN A 180 12.32 -17.19 21.07
CA GLN A 180 10.88 -17.37 21.36
C GLN A 180 9.99 -17.04 20.16
N ILE A 181 10.28 -15.93 19.45
CA ILE A 181 9.61 -15.56 18.19
C ILE A 181 9.79 -16.68 17.16
N TYR A 182 11.02 -17.16 17.00
CA TYR A 182 11.33 -18.24 16.06
C TYR A 182 10.58 -19.54 16.42
N ALA A 183 10.50 -19.90 17.71
CA ALA A 183 9.76 -21.06 18.17
C ALA A 183 8.24 -20.92 17.92
N ALA A 184 7.69 -19.73 18.14
CA ALA A 184 6.28 -19.45 17.85
C ALA A 184 5.96 -19.58 16.35
N PHE A 185 6.85 -19.13 15.47
CA PHE A 185 6.73 -19.33 14.04
C PHE A 185 6.71 -20.81 13.68
N LYS A 186 7.69 -21.56 14.15
CA LYS A 186 7.85 -22.99 13.86
C LYS A 186 6.67 -23.83 14.36
N ASN A 187 6.03 -23.40 15.46
CA ASN A 187 4.92 -24.12 16.08
C ASN A 187 3.55 -23.55 15.70
N GLU A 188 3.49 -22.68 14.69
CA GLU A 188 2.26 -22.04 14.21
C GLU A 188 1.49 -21.25 15.28
N GLN A 189 2.18 -20.80 16.32
CA GLN A 189 1.59 -20.04 17.42
C GLN A 189 1.57 -18.54 17.13
N TYR A 190 1.02 -18.16 15.98
CA TYR A 190 1.04 -16.79 15.45
C TYR A 190 0.45 -15.71 16.33
N LYS A 191 -0.50 -16.09 17.21
CA LYS A 191 -1.12 -15.15 18.16
C LYS A 191 -0.11 -14.49 19.12
N TYR A 192 1.03 -15.13 19.35
CA TYR A 192 2.08 -14.60 20.23
C TYR A 192 3.18 -13.84 19.50
N LEU A 193 3.22 -13.91 18.17
CA LEU A 193 4.27 -13.27 17.38
C LEU A 193 4.30 -11.76 17.52
N ALA A 194 3.14 -11.13 17.58
CA ALA A 194 3.04 -9.68 17.77
C ALA A 194 3.58 -9.26 19.14
N GLU A 195 3.31 -10.03 20.20
CA GLU A 195 3.78 -9.76 21.55
C GLU A 195 5.31 -9.89 21.65
N TYR A 196 5.88 -10.95 21.05
CA TYR A 196 7.32 -11.17 21.04
C TYR A 196 8.07 -10.18 20.15
N ALA A 197 7.50 -9.82 18.99
CA ALA A 197 8.09 -8.82 18.12
C ALA A 197 8.16 -7.43 18.76
N LEU A 198 7.14 -7.08 19.55
CA LEU A 198 7.11 -5.83 20.29
C LEU A 198 8.14 -5.74 21.39
N ALA A 199 8.33 -6.83 22.13
CA ALA A 199 9.34 -6.87 23.19
C ALA A 199 10.80 -6.82 22.65
N LEU A 200 11.01 -6.98 21.34
CA LEU A 200 12.33 -6.75 20.69
C LEU A 200 12.59 -5.27 20.39
N TYR A 201 11.55 -4.42 20.41
CA TYR A 201 11.68 -2.99 20.10
C TYR A 201 11.92 -2.11 21.33
N HIS A 202 11.77 -2.67 22.53
CA HIS A 202 12.08 -2.02 23.82
C HIS A 202 13.38 -2.58 24.40
#